data_04a8f41d99aa1a4712c0fd57bbfdb4b8
#
_entry.id   04a8f41d99aa1a4712c0fd57bbfdb4b8
#
_cell.length_a   1.000
_cell.length_b   1.000
_cell.length_c   1.000
_cell.angle_alpha   90.00
_cell.angle_beta   90.00
_cell.angle_gamma   90.00
#
_symmetry.space_group_name_H-M   'P 1'
#
loop_
_entity.id
_entity.type
_entity.pdbx_description
1 polymer ?
#
loop_
_entity_poly.entity_id
_entity_poly.type
_entity_poly.pdbx_seq_one_letter_code
_entity_poly.pdbx_strand_id
1 'polypeptide(L)'
;MKERLNFRQLIAVASMLFGLFFGAGNLIFPVHMGQLAGGNSYIAALGFIVTAVGLPLIGVAAFGISRSDDLLAMSSRVGKGYGVFFTCALYLTIGPLFAIPRCAATSFTIGVEPMLTGGAVTELAIFSVIFFALVLFFSLRPSKILTWVGRIINPLFLVFLAVLVVTALVKPVAAVSSVAPEGAYASSAFSAGFLDGYNTMDALASLAFGVIVVSVIRDLGIKHDAAVAGNTVRAGVFSCVFMGFIYLAMTIIGAQSRGAFAVSANGGIALADIAGYYFGTAGQVILAVTVTLACLKTAIGLVTSCAEIFRVLFPKSMSYKAWAIVFSVVSLLITNVGLTQIIEYSVPVLMFLYPLTITLMLLSLFGHFFDYDKRVFISVTVFTLAAAVLDLLAALPDGARAFLHVNGFVAFCKESLPLFGIGLFWLIPAVAGLVIGFILRAAGKKATA
;
A
#
# COMPACT_ATOMS: atom_id res chain seq x y z
N MET A 1 -15.34 16.98 28.91
CA MET A 1 -14.31 16.12 28.27
C MET A 1 -13.95 16.69 26.90
N LYS A 2 -12.70 16.58 26.50
CA LYS A 2 -12.24 17.09 25.20
C LYS A 2 -12.80 16.21 24.06
N GLU A 3 -13.60 16.79 23.18
CA GLU A 3 -14.22 16.04 22.06
C GLU A 3 -13.51 16.28 20.71
N ARG A 4 -12.71 17.34 20.61
CA ARG A 4 -12.03 17.73 19.36
C ARG A 4 -10.56 18.04 19.61
N LEU A 5 -9.71 17.59 18.70
CA LEU A 5 -8.32 18.03 18.62
C LEU A 5 -8.27 19.51 18.22
N ASN A 6 -7.35 20.28 18.79
CA ASN A 6 -7.06 21.60 18.26
C ASN A 6 -6.32 21.49 16.92
N PHE A 7 -6.25 22.60 16.16
CA PHE A 7 -5.68 22.59 14.82
C PHE A 7 -4.23 22.06 14.77
N ARG A 8 -3.38 22.45 15.76
CA ARG A 8 -1.98 21.97 15.84
C ARG A 8 -1.91 20.46 16.05
N GLN A 9 -2.75 19.92 16.94
CA GLN A 9 -2.82 18.49 17.20
C GLN A 9 -3.38 17.74 15.99
N LEU A 10 -4.38 18.30 15.31
CA LEU A 10 -4.94 17.72 14.09
C LEU A 10 -3.90 17.59 12.98
N ILE A 11 -3.14 18.68 12.72
CA ILE A 11 -2.05 18.66 11.75
C ILE A 11 -0.93 17.70 12.17
N ALA A 12 -0.60 17.60 13.46
CA ALA A 12 0.39 16.64 13.94
C ALA A 12 -0.04 15.18 13.67
N VAL A 13 -1.31 14.83 13.94
CA VAL A 13 -1.85 13.49 13.65
C VAL A 13 -1.94 13.26 12.13
N ALA A 14 -2.33 14.26 11.35
CA ALA A 14 -2.37 14.17 9.89
C ALA A 14 -0.97 13.95 9.29
N SER A 15 0.05 14.68 9.79
CA SER A 15 1.44 14.50 9.37
C SER A 15 2.00 13.14 9.79
N MET A 16 1.58 12.62 10.94
CA MET A 16 1.93 11.28 11.37
C MET A 16 1.33 10.22 10.43
N LEU A 17 0.03 10.33 10.11
CA LEU A 17 -0.65 9.47 9.15
C LEU A 17 0.03 9.51 7.78
N PHE A 18 0.31 10.70 7.26
CA PHE A 18 1.07 10.88 6.04
C PHE A 18 2.42 10.14 6.10
N GLY A 19 3.17 10.32 7.18
CA GLY A 19 4.48 9.68 7.35
C GLY A 19 4.42 8.17 7.57
N LEU A 20 3.28 7.60 7.99
CA LEU A 20 3.05 6.16 8.09
C LEU A 20 2.74 5.53 6.72
N PHE A 21 1.97 6.23 5.90
CA PHE A 21 1.57 5.74 4.58
C PHE A 21 2.60 6.06 3.51
N PHE A 22 3.18 7.27 3.52
CA PHE A 22 4.03 7.71 2.44
C PHE A 22 5.39 6.99 2.45
N GLY A 23 5.54 6.01 1.59
CA GLY A 23 6.72 5.15 1.43
C GLY A 23 7.22 5.09 -0.01
N ALA A 24 8.10 4.13 -0.29
CA ALA A 24 8.70 3.93 -1.62
C ALA A 24 7.65 3.77 -2.73
N GLY A 25 6.60 2.99 -2.49
CA GLY A 25 5.55 2.74 -3.46
C GLY A 25 4.82 4.00 -3.91
N ASN A 26 4.58 4.90 -2.97
CA ASN A 26 3.85 6.15 -3.20
C ASN A 26 4.60 7.13 -4.13
N LEU A 27 5.88 6.91 -4.33
CA LEU A 27 6.71 7.66 -5.27
C LEU A 27 6.73 7.03 -6.66
N ILE A 28 6.97 5.74 -6.72
CA ILE A 28 7.27 5.07 -7.97
C ILE A 28 6.01 4.76 -8.80
N PHE A 29 4.90 4.34 -8.15
CA PHE A 29 3.71 3.93 -8.91
C PHE A 29 3.00 5.07 -9.63
N PRO A 30 2.76 6.26 -9.04
CA PRO A 30 2.13 7.34 -9.76
C PRO A 30 2.94 7.83 -10.98
N VAL A 31 4.28 7.84 -10.88
CA VAL A 31 5.14 8.24 -12.00
C VAL A 31 5.06 7.23 -13.13
N HIS A 32 5.18 5.94 -12.84
CA HIS A 32 5.11 4.88 -13.83
C HIS A 32 3.72 4.80 -14.48
N MET A 33 2.66 4.90 -13.66
CA MET A 33 1.30 5.01 -14.15
C MET A 33 1.14 6.20 -15.10
N GLY A 34 1.72 7.35 -14.78
CA GLY A 34 1.73 8.52 -15.65
C GLY A 34 2.37 8.25 -16.99
N GLN A 35 3.52 7.57 -17.04
CA GLN A 35 4.18 7.17 -18.29
C GLN A 35 3.29 6.29 -19.17
N LEU A 36 2.57 5.33 -18.55
CA LEU A 36 1.68 4.41 -19.27
C LEU A 36 0.35 5.06 -19.67
N ALA A 37 -0.20 5.91 -18.80
CA ALA A 37 -1.51 6.52 -19.01
C ALA A 37 -1.50 7.67 -20.01
N GLY A 38 -0.36 8.33 -20.21
CA GLY A 38 -0.24 9.41 -21.21
C GLY A 38 -1.38 10.43 -21.10
N GLY A 39 -2.10 10.67 -22.20
CA GLY A 39 -3.25 11.58 -22.28
C GLY A 39 -4.39 11.24 -21.30
N ASN A 40 -4.49 9.98 -20.85
CA ASN A 40 -5.51 9.51 -19.92
C ASN A 40 -5.06 9.62 -18.45
N SER A 41 -3.95 10.29 -18.14
CA SER A 41 -3.33 10.41 -16.82
C SER A 41 -4.27 10.95 -15.74
N TYR A 42 -5.15 11.90 -16.05
CA TYR A 42 -6.11 12.46 -15.09
C TYR A 42 -7.15 11.43 -14.63
N ILE A 43 -7.64 10.62 -15.57
CA ILE A 43 -8.64 9.57 -15.29
C ILE A 43 -7.97 8.43 -14.52
N ALA A 44 -6.76 8.04 -14.90
CA ALA A 44 -5.96 7.04 -14.19
C ALA A 44 -5.62 7.50 -12.77
N ALA A 45 -5.18 8.76 -12.58
CA ALA A 45 -4.89 9.34 -11.27
C ALA A 45 -6.13 9.35 -10.37
N LEU A 46 -7.32 9.61 -10.90
CA LEU A 46 -8.56 9.56 -10.13
C LEU A 46 -8.81 8.14 -9.58
N GLY A 47 -8.69 7.12 -10.44
CA GLY A 47 -8.80 5.71 -10.02
C GLY A 47 -7.76 5.34 -8.95
N PHE A 48 -6.50 5.72 -9.17
CA PHE A 48 -5.40 5.50 -8.25
C PHE A 48 -5.65 6.17 -6.87
N ILE A 49 -6.10 7.42 -6.85
CA ILE A 49 -6.39 8.16 -5.61
C ILE A 49 -7.52 7.49 -4.82
N VAL A 50 -8.54 6.95 -5.48
CA VAL A 50 -9.62 6.22 -4.79
C VAL A 50 -9.08 5.06 -3.97
N THR A 51 -8.13 4.31 -4.48
CA THR A 51 -7.56 3.15 -3.79
C THR A 51 -6.36 3.48 -2.91
N ALA A 52 -5.40 4.24 -3.42
CA ALA A 52 -4.18 4.57 -2.69
C ALA A 52 -4.38 5.60 -1.56
N VAL A 53 -5.51 6.33 -1.57
CA VAL A 53 -5.84 7.36 -0.58
C VAL A 53 -7.16 7.07 0.12
N GLY A 54 -8.21 6.76 -0.63
CA GLY A 54 -9.56 6.53 -0.09
C GLY A 54 -9.64 5.30 0.79
N LEU A 55 -9.10 4.16 0.35
CA LEU A 55 -9.13 2.92 1.14
C LEU A 55 -8.32 3.01 2.44
N PRO A 56 -7.10 3.57 2.49
CA PRO A 56 -6.39 3.79 3.75
C PRO A 56 -7.19 4.61 4.76
N LEU A 57 -7.88 5.65 4.31
CA LEU A 57 -8.76 6.45 5.17
C LEU A 57 -9.91 5.61 5.75
N ILE A 58 -10.55 4.79 4.89
CA ILE A 58 -11.61 3.86 5.32
C ILE A 58 -11.06 2.85 6.32
N GLY A 59 -9.86 2.31 6.10
CA GLY A 59 -9.22 1.36 7.00
C GLY A 59 -8.98 1.92 8.40
N VAL A 60 -8.40 3.12 8.49
CA VAL A 60 -8.17 3.78 9.78
C VAL A 60 -9.50 4.15 10.46
N ALA A 61 -10.50 4.62 9.70
CA ALA A 61 -11.84 4.93 10.21
C ALA A 61 -12.55 3.68 10.74
N ALA A 62 -12.37 2.52 10.07
CA ALA A 62 -12.94 1.25 10.49
C ALA A 62 -12.46 0.82 11.88
N PHE A 63 -11.19 1.06 12.23
CA PHE A 63 -10.69 0.82 13.59
C PHE A 63 -11.37 1.73 14.63
N GLY A 64 -11.46 3.02 14.34
CA GLY A 64 -12.08 3.98 15.25
C GLY A 64 -13.55 3.67 15.53
N ILE A 65 -14.31 3.23 14.51
CA ILE A 65 -15.75 2.97 14.60
C ILE A 65 -16.04 1.57 15.14
N SER A 66 -15.29 0.55 14.68
CA SER A 66 -15.55 -0.85 15.06
C SER A 66 -15.07 -1.21 16.47
N ARG A 67 -14.32 -0.32 17.12
CA ARG A 67 -13.72 -0.54 18.45
C ARG A 67 -12.88 -1.82 18.53
N SER A 68 -12.21 -2.15 17.44
CA SER A 68 -11.30 -3.30 17.40
C SER A 68 -9.93 -2.91 17.96
N ASP A 69 -9.38 -3.74 18.85
CA ASP A 69 -8.09 -3.47 19.49
C ASP A 69 -6.91 -3.67 18.54
N ASP A 70 -7.06 -4.58 17.57
CA ASP A 70 -6.06 -4.87 16.55
C ASP A 70 -6.70 -5.51 15.30
N LEU A 71 -5.88 -5.79 14.28
CA LEU A 71 -6.33 -6.46 13.07
C LEU A 71 -6.82 -7.89 13.32
N LEU A 72 -6.18 -8.61 14.25
CA LEU A 72 -6.61 -9.96 14.61
C LEU A 72 -8.02 -9.97 15.20
N ALA A 73 -8.32 -9.04 16.10
CA ALA A 73 -9.66 -8.88 16.68
C ALA A 73 -10.69 -8.52 15.61
N MET A 74 -10.35 -7.60 14.71
CA MET A 74 -11.21 -7.17 13.60
C MET A 74 -11.53 -8.34 12.64
N SER A 75 -10.52 -9.06 12.17
CA SER A 75 -10.67 -10.17 11.22
C SER A 75 -11.25 -11.43 11.85
N SER A 76 -11.06 -11.64 13.16
CA SER A 76 -11.65 -12.75 13.91
C SER A 76 -13.17 -12.69 14.04
N ARG A 77 -13.80 -11.57 13.68
CA ARG A 77 -15.28 -11.49 13.53
C ARG A 77 -15.82 -12.46 12.50
N VAL A 78 -15.07 -12.77 11.47
CA VAL A 78 -15.37 -13.84 10.51
C VAL A 78 -15.23 -15.20 11.17
N GLY A 79 -14.09 -15.41 11.84
CA GLY A 79 -13.74 -16.65 12.55
C GLY A 79 -12.28 -16.62 12.99
N LYS A 80 -11.95 -17.31 14.09
CA LYS A 80 -10.60 -17.31 14.65
C LYS A 80 -9.53 -17.77 13.65
N GLY A 81 -9.79 -18.84 12.89
CA GLY A 81 -8.85 -19.35 11.88
C GLY A 81 -8.62 -18.34 10.76
N TYR A 82 -9.70 -17.72 10.25
CA TYR A 82 -9.60 -16.65 9.26
C TYR A 82 -8.83 -15.44 9.81
N GLY A 83 -9.09 -15.06 11.06
CA GLY A 83 -8.39 -13.96 11.70
C GLY A 83 -6.88 -14.14 11.71
N VAL A 84 -6.40 -15.31 12.12
CA VAL A 84 -4.97 -15.65 12.10
C VAL A 84 -4.42 -15.67 10.67
N PHE A 85 -5.11 -16.36 9.75
CA PHE A 85 -4.71 -16.42 8.35
C PHE A 85 -4.57 -15.03 7.73
N PHE A 86 -5.63 -14.21 7.83
CA PHE A 86 -5.65 -12.89 7.20
C PHE A 86 -4.60 -11.95 7.80
N THR A 87 -4.45 -11.97 9.14
CA THR A 87 -3.42 -11.18 9.82
C THR A 87 -2.01 -11.59 9.38
N CYS A 88 -1.72 -12.89 9.35
CA CYS A 88 -0.43 -13.38 8.85
C CYS A 88 -0.20 -13.00 7.39
N ALA A 89 -1.17 -13.23 6.50
CA ALA A 89 -1.05 -12.93 5.08
C ALA A 89 -0.80 -11.44 4.84
N LEU A 90 -1.54 -10.57 5.53
CA LEU A 90 -1.37 -9.12 5.44
C LEU A 90 0.01 -8.68 5.92
N TYR A 91 0.41 -9.08 7.13
CA TYR A 91 1.71 -8.67 7.67
C TYR A 91 2.90 -9.27 6.93
N LEU A 92 2.80 -10.47 6.39
CA LEU A 92 3.83 -11.03 5.50
C LEU A 92 3.93 -10.22 4.20
N THR A 93 2.82 -9.79 3.65
CA THR A 93 2.77 -9.00 2.40
C THR A 93 3.36 -7.60 2.57
N ILE A 94 2.93 -6.83 3.58
CA ILE A 94 3.52 -5.52 3.87
C ILE A 94 4.88 -5.61 4.56
N GLY A 95 5.26 -6.80 5.00
CA GLY A 95 6.49 -7.11 5.69
C GLY A 95 7.53 -7.75 4.76
N PRO A 96 8.02 -8.94 5.15
CA PRO A 96 9.22 -9.53 4.57
C PRO A 96 9.08 -9.98 3.11
N LEU A 97 7.85 -10.20 2.60
CA LEU A 97 7.70 -10.72 1.24
C LEU A 97 7.78 -9.62 0.18
N PHE A 98 7.19 -8.43 0.40
CA PHE A 98 7.11 -7.43 -0.67
C PHE A 98 7.50 -6.01 -0.22
N ALA A 99 6.86 -5.40 0.79
CA ALA A 99 7.10 -3.98 1.05
C ALA A 99 8.48 -3.69 1.63
N ILE A 100 9.02 -4.53 2.53
CA ILE A 100 10.37 -4.35 3.09
C ILE A 100 11.45 -4.55 2.01
N PRO A 101 11.47 -5.66 1.24
CA PRO A 101 12.44 -5.83 0.15
C PRO A 101 12.32 -4.71 -0.89
N ARG A 102 11.10 -4.28 -1.21
CA ARG A 102 10.87 -3.17 -2.14
C ARG A 102 11.48 -1.86 -1.65
N CYS A 103 11.50 -1.58 -0.34
CA CYS A 103 12.19 -0.40 0.19
C CYS A 103 13.67 -0.41 -0.16
N ALA A 104 14.36 -1.53 0.02
CA ALA A 104 15.78 -1.66 -0.32
C ALA A 104 16.01 -1.59 -1.84
N ALA A 105 15.23 -2.36 -2.62
CA ALA A 105 15.34 -2.37 -4.08
C ALA A 105 15.06 -0.99 -4.69
N THR A 106 14.03 -0.27 -4.24
CA THR A 106 13.74 1.11 -4.70
C THR A 106 14.87 2.06 -4.37
N SER A 107 15.44 1.96 -3.17
CA SER A 107 16.59 2.78 -2.76
C SER A 107 17.80 2.54 -3.65
N PHE A 108 18.05 1.29 -4.02
CA PHE A 108 19.11 0.93 -4.94
C PHE A 108 18.85 1.44 -6.36
N THR A 109 17.66 1.16 -6.92
CA THR A 109 17.29 1.55 -8.30
C THR A 109 17.30 3.07 -8.50
N ILE A 110 16.90 3.84 -7.49
CA ILE A 110 16.92 5.31 -7.58
C ILE A 110 18.30 5.88 -7.25
N GLY A 111 18.98 5.28 -6.30
CA GLY A 111 20.16 5.90 -5.67
C GLY A 111 21.50 5.43 -6.18
N VAL A 112 21.61 4.17 -6.59
CA VAL A 112 22.91 3.57 -6.93
C VAL A 112 22.96 3.16 -8.40
N GLU A 113 21.93 2.49 -8.89
CA GLU A 113 21.87 1.94 -10.23
C GLU A 113 22.13 2.97 -11.35
N PRO A 114 21.64 4.23 -11.29
CA PRO A 114 21.93 5.24 -12.32
C PRO A 114 23.41 5.66 -12.39
N MET A 115 24.20 5.35 -11.38
CA MET A 115 25.63 5.68 -11.30
C MET A 115 26.52 4.53 -11.76
N LEU A 116 25.95 3.36 -12.08
CA LEU A 116 26.68 2.16 -12.47
C LEU A 116 26.87 2.13 -13.99
N THR A 117 28.05 1.69 -14.40
CA THR A 117 28.41 1.53 -15.84
C THR A 117 28.32 0.09 -16.33
N GLY A 118 27.81 -0.83 -15.50
CA GLY A 118 27.75 -2.27 -15.79
C GLY A 118 26.60 -2.99 -15.05
N GLY A 119 26.61 -4.33 -15.04
CA GLY A 119 25.57 -5.13 -14.39
C GLY A 119 25.46 -4.86 -12.89
N ALA A 120 24.24 -4.65 -12.41
CA ALA A 120 23.95 -4.16 -11.06
C ALA A 120 23.78 -5.28 -10.00
N VAL A 121 24.01 -6.56 -10.34
CA VAL A 121 23.66 -7.69 -9.46
C VAL A 121 24.53 -7.75 -8.20
N THR A 122 25.84 -7.60 -8.36
CA THR A 122 26.79 -7.63 -7.23
C THR A 122 26.61 -6.41 -6.34
N GLU A 123 26.42 -5.25 -6.95
CA GLU A 123 26.21 -3.98 -6.27
C GLU A 123 24.90 -3.97 -5.49
N LEU A 124 23.83 -4.54 -6.04
CA LEU A 124 22.56 -4.74 -5.34
C LEU A 124 22.75 -5.65 -4.11
N ALA A 125 23.52 -6.73 -4.25
CA ALA A 125 23.80 -7.65 -3.15
C ALA A 125 24.55 -6.95 -2.02
N ILE A 126 25.59 -6.19 -2.34
CA ILE A 126 26.36 -5.43 -1.33
C ILE A 126 25.49 -4.37 -0.68
N PHE A 127 24.74 -3.60 -1.49
CA PHE A 127 23.82 -2.57 -0.99
C PHE A 127 22.79 -3.17 -0.05
N SER A 128 22.15 -4.29 -0.43
CA SER A 128 21.12 -4.94 0.36
C SER A 128 21.65 -5.44 1.71
N VAL A 129 22.87 -5.99 1.76
CA VAL A 129 23.51 -6.39 3.02
C VAL A 129 23.70 -5.19 3.94
N ILE A 130 24.24 -4.07 3.44
CA ILE A 130 24.43 -2.84 4.23
C ILE A 130 23.07 -2.29 4.70
N PHE A 131 22.10 -2.21 3.80
CA PHE A 131 20.75 -1.70 4.11
C PHE A 131 20.09 -2.53 5.22
N PHE A 132 20.08 -3.86 5.10
CA PHE A 132 19.45 -4.72 6.11
C PHE A 132 20.26 -4.86 7.39
N ALA A 133 21.57 -4.69 7.36
CA ALA A 133 22.36 -4.56 8.59
C ALA A 133 21.92 -3.31 9.40
N LEU A 134 21.70 -2.18 8.72
CA LEU A 134 21.17 -0.96 9.35
C LEU A 134 19.74 -1.16 9.84
N VAL A 135 18.85 -1.75 9.01
CA VAL A 135 17.47 -2.05 9.40
C VAL A 135 17.45 -2.90 10.66
N LEU A 136 18.22 -3.98 10.70
CA LEU A 136 18.26 -4.89 11.85
C LEU A 136 18.84 -4.19 13.10
N PHE A 137 19.95 -3.46 12.95
CA PHE A 137 20.55 -2.73 14.05
C PHE A 137 19.57 -1.78 14.73
N PHE A 138 18.81 -0.98 13.94
CA PHE A 138 17.84 -0.04 14.49
C PHE A 138 16.56 -0.73 14.99
N SER A 139 16.09 -1.80 14.36
CA SER A 139 14.94 -2.57 14.81
C SER A 139 15.17 -3.28 16.15
N LEU A 140 16.41 -3.71 16.41
CA LEU A 140 16.78 -4.33 17.69
C LEU A 140 17.04 -3.32 18.82
N ARG A 141 17.23 -2.05 18.48
CA ARG A 141 17.48 -0.95 19.42
C ARG A 141 16.55 0.22 19.12
N PRO A 142 15.27 0.15 19.47
CA PRO A 142 14.33 1.25 19.22
C PRO A 142 14.86 2.51 19.93
N SER A 143 15.46 3.39 19.15
CA SER A 143 16.12 4.60 19.64
C SER A 143 15.35 5.84 19.19
N LYS A 144 15.52 6.93 19.96
CA LYS A 144 15.01 8.26 19.59
C LYS A 144 15.56 8.78 18.24
N ILE A 145 16.62 8.13 17.72
CA ILE A 145 17.26 8.48 16.43
C ILE A 145 16.28 8.36 15.27
N LEU A 146 15.42 7.32 15.24
CA LEU A 146 14.38 7.15 14.21
C LEU A 146 13.37 8.30 14.21
N THR A 147 13.00 8.78 15.39
CA THR A 147 12.11 9.94 15.52
C THR A 147 12.79 11.21 15.01
N TRP A 148 14.10 11.34 15.25
CA TRP A 148 14.90 12.48 14.83
C TRP A 148 15.13 12.50 13.31
N VAL A 149 15.53 11.36 12.77
CA VAL A 149 15.69 11.12 11.32
C VAL A 149 14.38 11.45 10.59
N GLY A 150 13.24 10.96 11.08
CA GLY A 150 11.94 11.27 10.48
C GLY A 150 11.52 12.74 10.56
N ARG A 151 11.94 13.48 11.60
CA ARG A 151 11.63 14.91 11.74
C ARG A 151 12.40 15.82 10.78
N ILE A 152 13.58 15.43 10.35
CA ILE A 152 14.45 16.23 9.46
C ILE A 152 14.32 15.73 8.02
N ILE A 153 14.39 14.43 7.81
CA ILE A 153 14.47 13.84 6.47
C ILE A 153 13.13 13.92 5.73
N ASN A 154 12.00 13.68 6.41
CA ASN A 154 10.71 13.78 5.74
C ASN A 154 10.44 15.20 5.18
N PRO A 155 10.61 16.29 5.94
CA PRO A 155 10.48 17.62 5.37
C PRO A 155 11.47 17.91 4.24
N LEU A 156 12.74 17.51 4.39
CA LEU A 156 13.76 17.72 3.36
C LEU A 156 13.41 17.00 2.05
N PHE A 157 12.96 15.74 2.17
CA PHE A 157 12.49 14.96 1.04
C PHE A 157 11.27 15.63 0.36
N LEU A 158 10.28 16.08 1.14
CA LEU A 158 9.09 16.74 0.60
C LEU A 158 9.43 18.08 -0.09
N VAL A 159 10.39 18.82 0.45
CA VAL A 159 10.88 20.06 -0.18
C VAL A 159 11.53 19.74 -1.52
N PHE A 160 12.42 18.75 -1.58
CA PHE A 160 13.05 18.34 -2.83
C PHE A 160 12.01 17.86 -3.85
N LEU A 161 11.06 17.01 -3.42
CA LEU A 161 9.99 16.53 -4.26
C LEU A 161 9.12 17.68 -4.79
N ALA A 162 8.79 18.66 -3.93
CA ALA A 162 8.04 19.84 -4.34
C ALA A 162 8.82 20.68 -5.38
N VAL A 163 10.13 20.87 -5.19
CA VAL A 163 10.98 21.59 -6.15
C VAL A 163 11.03 20.83 -7.48
N LEU A 164 11.19 19.50 -7.48
CA LEU A 164 11.16 18.67 -8.68
C LEU A 164 9.83 18.80 -9.42
N VAL A 165 8.72 18.63 -8.70
CA VAL A 165 7.36 18.72 -9.25
C VAL A 165 7.09 20.11 -9.84
N VAL A 166 7.36 21.17 -9.09
CA VAL A 166 7.17 22.56 -9.58
C VAL A 166 8.02 22.82 -10.81
N THR A 167 9.28 22.40 -10.81
CA THR A 167 10.17 22.58 -11.97
C THR A 167 9.64 21.86 -13.21
N ALA A 168 9.19 20.60 -13.06
CA ALA A 168 8.66 19.82 -14.16
C ALA A 168 7.33 20.40 -14.68
N LEU A 169 6.46 20.90 -13.81
CA LEU A 169 5.20 21.53 -14.23
C LEU A 169 5.39 22.88 -14.91
N VAL A 170 6.42 23.66 -14.51
CA VAL A 170 6.73 24.97 -15.11
C VAL A 170 7.48 24.80 -16.45
N LYS A 171 8.30 23.77 -16.57
CA LYS A 171 9.09 23.46 -17.77
C LYS A 171 8.80 22.04 -18.25
N PRO A 172 7.59 21.73 -18.73
CA PRO A 172 7.21 20.39 -19.12
C PRO A 172 8.04 19.92 -20.33
N VAL A 173 8.47 18.67 -20.31
CA VAL A 173 9.20 18.02 -21.42
C VAL A 173 8.26 17.82 -22.62
N ALA A 174 7.01 17.43 -22.34
CA ALA A 174 5.95 17.28 -23.32
C ALA A 174 4.59 17.66 -22.74
N ALA A 175 3.62 17.96 -23.59
CA ALA A 175 2.23 18.09 -23.15
C ALA A 175 1.66 16.70 -22.84
N VAL A 176 0.95 16.54 -21.73
CA VAL A 176 0.30 15.27 -21.34
C VAL A 176 -0.59 14.73 -22.48
N SER A 177 -1.33 15.62 -23.14
CA SER A 177 -2.25 15.27 -24.24
C SER A 177 -1.55 14.75 -25.51
N SER A 178 -0.24 14.98 -25.66
CA SER A 178 0.52 14.48 -26.82
C SER A 178 1.06 13.07 -26.64
N VAL A 179 0.95 12.50 -25.44
CA VAL A 179 1.46 11.17 -25.12
C VAL A 179 0.34 10.14 -25.29
N ALA A 180 0.55 9.14 -26.15
CA ALA A 180 -0.41 8.07 -26.35
C ALA A 180 -0.48 7.16 -25.10
N PRO A 181 -1.68 6.79 -24.62
CA PRO A 181 -1.82 5.83 -23.53
C PRO A 181 -1.51 4.40 -24.02
N GLU A 182 -0.92 3.57 -23.12
CA GLU A 182 -0.52 2.20 -23.42
C GLU A 182 -1.33 1.17 -22.62
N GLY A 183 -1.46 -0.04 -23.17
CA GLY A 183 -2.09 -1.19 -22.49
C GLY A 183 -3.52 -0.89 -22.03
N ALA A 184 -3.82 -1.28 -20.80
CA ALA A 184 -5.14 -1.09 -20.18
C ALA A 184 -5.53 0.38 -20.01
N TYR A 185 -4.57 1.30 -20.00
CA TYR A 185 -4.84 2.74 -19.87
C TYR A 185 -5.46 3.36 -21.12
N ALA A 186 -5.34 2.71 -22.29
CA ALA A 186 -5.98 3.16 -23.53
C ALA A 186 -7.50 2.95 -23.51
N SER A 187 -7.98 1.87 -22.90
CA SER A 187 -9.40 1.48 -22.92
C SER A 187 -10.13 1.64 -21.57
N SER A 188 -9.42 1.50 -20.45
CA SER A 188 -10.02 1.46 -19.11
C SER A 188 -9.13 2.16 -18.07
N ALA A 189 -8.72 3.39 -18.35
CA ALA A 189 -7.75 4.15 -17.54
C ALA A 189 -8.13 4.27 -16.06
N PHE A 190 -9.42 4.46 -15.73
CA PHE A 190 -9.86 4.53 -14.34
C PHE A 190 -9.63 3.20 -13.61
N SER A 191 -10.05 2.08 -14.19
CA SER A 191 -9.89 0.76 -13.58
C SER A 191 -8.43 0.35 -13.48
N ALA A 192 -7.62 0.65 -14.50
CA ALA A 192 -6.18 0.42 -14.46
C ALA A 192 -5.53 1.21 -13.32
N GLY A 193 -5.81 2.50 -13.20
CA GLY A 193 -5.32 3.33 -12.10
C GLY A 193 -5.83 2.86 -10.73
N PHE A 194 -7.09 2.43 -10.64
CA PHE A 194 -7.67 1.86 -9.41
C PHE A 194 -6.89 0.62 -8.95
N LEU A 195 -6.55 -0.28 -9.85
CA LEU A 195 -5.76 -1.48 -9.53
C LEU A 195 -4.29 -1.15 -9.24
N ASP A 196 -3.71 -0.18 -9.96
CA ASP A 196 -2.35 0.28 -9.66
C ASP A 196 -2.22 0.89 -8.26
N GLY A 197 -3.29 1.50 -7.74
CA GLY A 197 -3.32 1.96 -6.37
C GLY A 197 -3.15 0.84 -5.33
N TYR A 198 -3.46 -0.41 -5.66
CA TYR A 198 -3.18 -1.57 -4.79
C TYR A 198 -1.68 -1.76 -4.55
N ASN A 199 -0.85 -1.41 -5.53
CA ASN A 199 0.59 -1.54 -5.44
C ASN A 199 1.23 -0.65 -4.36
N THR A 200 0.57 0.41 -3.90
CA THR A 200 1.05 1.22 -2.78
C THR A 200 1.04 0.43 -1.46
N MET A 201 0.15 -0.56 -1.33
CA MET A 201 -0.11 -1.34 -0.11
C MET A 201 -0.64 -0.50 1.07
N ASP A 202 -1.03 0.75 0.85
CA ASP A 202 -1.46 1.67 1.91
C ASP A 202 -2.75 1.22 2.59
N ALA A 203 -3.69 0.60 1.84
CA ALA A 203 -4.90 0.04 2.44
C ALA A 203 -4.58 -1.11 3.41
N LEU A 204 -3.64 -2.00 3.05
CA LEU A 204 -3.15 -3.04 3.95
C LEU A 204 -2.44 -2.43 5.16
N ALA A 205 -1.55 -1.45 4.92
CA ALA A 205 -0.84 -0.73 5.96
C ALA A 205 -1.79 0.01 6.93
N SER A 206 -2.93 0.52 6.44
CA SER A 206 -3.92 1.19 7.27
C SER A 206 -4.56 0.26 8.31
N LEU A 207 -4.72 -1.01 7.98
CA LEU A 207 -5.18 -2.03 8.93
C LEU A 207 -4.09 -2.44 9.93
N ALA A 208 -2.82 -2.36 9.54
CA ALA A 208 -1.71 -2.62 10.46
C ALA A 208 -1.44 -1.44 11.42
N PHE A 209 -1.58 -0.21 10.94
CA PHE A 209 -1.21 1.00 11.68
C PHE A 209 -2.40 1.78 12.26
N GLY A 210 -3.63 1.44 11.91
CA GLY A 210 -4.84 2.14 12.38
C GLY A 210 -4.94 2.20 13.90
N VAL A 211 -4.53 1.15 14.60
CA VAL A 211 -4.45 1.10 16.06
C VAL A 211 -3.53 2.17 16.63
N ILE A 212 -2.37 2.40 16.01
CA ILE A 212 -1.40 3.41 16.47
C ILE A 212 -2.03 4.80 16.42
N VAL A 213 -2.78 5.10 15.36
CA VAL A 213 -3.45 6.39 15.18
C VAL A 213 -4.52 6.59 16.25
N VAL A 214 -5.34 5.58 16.51
CA VAL A 214 -6.36 5.60 17.54
C VAL A 214 -5.74 5.80 18.93
N SER A 215 -4.63 5.10 19.24
CA SER A 215 -3.90 5.26 20.51
C SER A 215 -3.39 6.70 20.68
N VAL A 216 -2.73 7.26 19.68
CA VAL A 216 -2.21 8.64 19.73
C VAL A 216 -3.34 9.66 19.96
N ILE A 217 -4.50 9.49 19.33
CA ILE A 217 -5.64 10.38 19.54
C ILE A 217 -6.17 10.27 20.98
N ARG A 218 -6.19 9.06 21.55
CA ARG A 218 -6.57 8.83 22.95
C ARG A 218 -5.56 9.48 23.91
N ASP A 219 -4.27 9.37 23.65
CA ASP A 219 -3.19 9.99 24.43
C ASP A 219 -3.26 11.53 24.42
N LEU A 220 -3.78 12.10 23.33
CA LEU A 220 -4.06 13.55 23.22
C LEU A 220 -5.30 14.00 24.02
N GLY A 221 -5.93 13.08 24.78
CA GLY A 221 -7.01 13.36 25.72
C GLY A 221 -8.42 13.19 25.18
N ILE A 222 -8.59 12.62 23.97
CA ILE A 222 -9.89 12.24 23.42
C ILE A 222 -10.23 10.81 23.91
N LYS A 223 -11.21 10.70 24.81
CA LYS A 223 -11.53 9.38 25.43
C LYS A 223 -12.80 8.74 24.88
N HIS A 224 -13.73 9.54 24.36
CA HIS A 224 -15.00 9.04 23.86
C HIS A 224 -14.82 8.45 22.44
N ASP A 225 -15.25 7.21 22.22
CA ASP A 225 -14.98 6.47 20.97
C ASP A 225 -15.49 7.17 19.70
N ALA A 226 -16.68 7.75 19.74
CA ALA A 226 -17.20 8.52 18.60
C ALA A 226 -16.36 9.76 18.30
N ALA A 227 -15.80 10.40 19.33
CA ALA A 227 -14.91 11.54 19.17
C ALA A 227 -13.53 11.09 18.65
N VAL A 228 -13.02 9.94 19.08
CA VAL A 228 -11.81 9.32 18.53
C VAL A 228 -11.99 9.07 17.04
N ALA A 229 -13.06 8.35 16.65
CA ALA A 229 -13.37 8.08 15.25
C ALA A 229 -13.48 9.37 14.41
N GLY A 230 -14.22 10.37 14.90
CA GLY A 230 -14.38 11.65 14.21
C GLY A 230 -13.07 12.42 14.02
N ASN A 231 -12.18 12.42 15.03
CA ASN A 231 -10.86 13.07 14.91
C ASN A 231 -9.91 12.28 14.00
N THR A 232 -9.99 10.94 14.01
CA THR A 232 -9.25 10.06 13.10
C THR A 232 -9.61 10.35 11.64
N VAL A 233 -10.92 10.41 11.32
CA VAL A 233 -11.38 10.73 9.97
C VAL A 233 -10.93 12.14 9.55
N ARG A 234 -11.04 13.14 10.42
CA ARG A 234 -10.58 14.51 10.10
C ARG A 234 -9.09 14.57 9.81
N ALA A 235 -8.25 13.97 10.66
CA ALA A 235 -6.82 13.93 10.43
C ALA A 235 -6.49 13.15 9.14
N GLY A 236 -7.21 12.05 8.89
CA GLY A 236 -7.12 11.27 7.68
C GLY A 236 -7.45 12.09 6.43
N VAL A 237 -8.52 12.87 6.42
CA VAL A 237 -8.90 13.72 5.28
C VAL A 237 -7.78 14.71 4.93
N PHE A 238 -7.16 15.37 5.91
CA PHE A 238 -6.01 16.26 5.64
C PHE A 238 -4.83 15.52 5.03
N SER A 239 -4.48 14.35 5.56
CA SER A 239 -3.42 13.52 5.01
C SER A 239 -3.74 13.06 3.58
N CYS A 240 -4.98 12.63 3.35
CA CYS A 240 -5.46 12.15 2.06
C CYS A 240 -5.45 13.22 0.98
N VAL A 241 -5.91 14.43 1.29
CA VAL A 241 -5.89 15.55 0.34
C VAL A 241 -4.45 15.85 -0.08
N PHE A 242 -3.52 15.87 0.87
CA PHE A 242 -2.10 16.12 0.58
C PHE A 242 -1.48 14.99 -0.27
N MET A 243 -1.75 13.73 0.07
CA MET A 243 -1.30 12.57 -0.73
C MET A 243 -1.89 12.61 -2.14
N GLY A 244 -3.17 12.91 -2.28
CA GLY A 244 -3.84 13.01 -3.59
C GLY A 244 -3.21 14.07 -4.50
N PHE A 245 -2.83 15.22 -3.95
CA PHE A 245 -2.09 16.24 -4.69
C PHE A 245 -0.73 15.74 -5.17
N ILE A 246 0.03 15.07 -4.31
CA ILE A 246 1.33 14.51 -4.68
C ILE A 246 1.15 13.47 -5.79
N TYR A 247 0.19 12.55 -5.66
CA TYR A 247 -0.03 11.50 -6.65
C TYR A 247 -0.44 12.06 -8.00
N LEU A 248 -1.35 13.03 -8.02
CA LEU A 248 -1.73 13.71 -9.26
C LEU A 248 -0.52 14.38 -9.92
N ALA A 249 0.28 15.13 -9.14
CA ALA A 249 1.46 15.79 -9.65
C ALA A 249 2.50 14.80 -10.18
N MET A 250 2.77 13.72 -9.44
CA MET A 250 3.70 12.66 -9.87
C MET A 250 3.22 11.94 -11.14
N THR A 251 1.91 11.72 -11.29
CA THR A 251 1.34 11.14 -12.50
C THR A 251 1.52 12.07 -13.69
N ILE A 252 1.29 13.37 -13.51
CA ILE A 252 1.47 14.37 -14.58
C ILE A 252 2.93 14.42 -15.05
N ILE A 253 3.89 14.52 -14.11
CA ILE A 253 5.30 14.57 -14.50
C ILE A 253 5.79 13.25 -15.11
N GLY A 254 5.23 12.11 -14.68
CA GLY A 254 5.45 10.81 -15.32
C GLY A 254 5.00 10.81 -16.78
N ALA A 255 3.79 11.30 -17.07
CA ALA A 255 3.31 11.43 -18.46
C ALA A 255 4.17 12.39 -19.26
N GLN A 256 4.51 13.55 -18.73
CA GLN A 256 5.37 14.55 -19.39
C GLN A 256 6.76 14.01 -19.72
N SER A 257 7.32 13.12 -18.87
CA SER A 257 8.65 12.53 -19.07
C SER A 257 8.77 11.73 -20.36
N ARG A 258 7.65 11.26 -20.93
CA ARG A 258 7.58 10.54 -22.20
C ARG A 258 8.06 11.37 -23.42
N GLY A 259 8.16 12.67 -23.25
CA GLY A 259 8.76 13.54 -24.29
C GLY A 259 10.28 13.35 -24.46
N ALA A 260 10.97 12.84 -23.43
CA ALA A 260 12.41 12.59 -23.46
C ALA A 260 12.77 11.12 -23.25
N PHE A 261 11.92 10.33 -22.62
CA PHE A 261 12.20 8.95 -22.21
C PHE A 261 11.14 7.99 -22.75
N ALA A 262 11.54 6.76 -23.07
CA ALA A 262 10.62 5.65 -23.27
C ALA A 262 9.94 5.27 -21.94
N VAL A 263 8.92 4.40 -21.97
CA VAL A 263 8.37 3.82 -20.75
C VAL A 263 9.47 3.05 -20.02
N SER A 264 9.70 3.40 -18.78
CA SER A 264 10.71 2.75 -17.94
C SER A 264 10.22 1.39 -17.46
N ALA A 265 11.12 0.46 -17.13
CA ALA A 265 10.74 -0.85 -16.61
C ALA A 265 10.01 -0.77 -15.24
N ASN A 266 10.23 0.30 -14.50
CA ASN A 266 9.53 0.61 -13.24
C ASN A 266 9.62 2.11 -12.92
N GLY A 267 8.81 2.55 -11.96
CA GLY A 267 8.77 3.97 -11.59
C GLY A 267 9.98 4.48 -10.83
N GLY A 268 10.84 3.62 -10.32
CA GLY A 268 12.12 4.01 -9.71
C GLY A 268 13.07 4.57 -10.74
N ILE A 269 13.22 3.87 -11.86
CA ILE A 269 14.01 4.31 -13.02
C ILE A 269 13.43 5.62 -13.56
N ALA A 270 12.11 5.65 -13.80
CA ALA A 270 11.44 6.85 -14.30
C ALA A 270 11.72 8.09 -13.43
N LEU A 271 11.66 7.95 -12.12
CA LEU A 271 11.88 9.06 -11.20
C LEU A 271 13.34 9.51 -11.18
N ALA A 272 14.29 8.57 -11.26
CA ALA A 272 15.71 8.88 -11.36
C ALA A 272 16.06 9.63 -12.65
N ASP A 273 15.47 9.19 -13.78
CA ASP A 273 15.64 9.84 -15.09
C ASP A 273 15.10 11.27 -15.08
N ILE A 274 13.90 11.48 -14.51
CA ILE A 274 13.28 12.82 -14.38
C ILE A 274 14.17 13.73 -13.51
N ALA A 275 14.66 13.25 -12.38
CA ALA A 275 15.53 14.03 -11.50
C ALA A 275 16.86 14.37 -12.17
N GLY A 276 17.43 13.42 -12.92
CA GLY A 276 18.64 13.62 -13.71
C GLY A 276 18.44 14.64 -14.84
N TYR A 277 17.31 14.60 -15.54
CA TYR A 277 16.98 15.53 -16.61
C TYR A 277 16.90 16.98 -16.12
N TYR A 278 16.23 17.25 -15.00
CA TYR A 278 16.04 18.62 -14.51
C TYR A 278 17.21 19.16 -13.70
N PHE A 279 17.90 18.33 -12.94
CA PHE A 279 18.91 18.76 -11.97
C PHE A 279 20.27 18.08 -12.11
N GLY A 280 20.44 17.27 -13.16
CA GLY A 280 21.69 16.55 -13.41
C GLY A 280 22.07 15.62 -12.25
N THR A 281 23.36 15.34 -12.10
CA THR A 281 23.89 14.46 -11.04
C THR A 281 23.55 14.94 -9.63
N ALA A 282 23.50 16.25 -9.39
CA ALA A 282 23.14 16.80 -8.07
C ALA A 282 21.71 16.41 -7.68
N GLY A 283 20.76 16.49 -8.60
CA GLY A 283 19.37 16.05 -8.38
C GLY A 283 19.26 14.56 -8.10
N GLN A 284 19.99 13.74 -8.84
CA GLN A 284 20.05 12.30 -8.61
C GLN A 284 20.61 11.96 -7.21
N VAL A 285 21.69 12.61 -6.78
CA VAL A 285 22.28 12.37 -5.45
C VAL A 285 21.33 12.79 -4.32
N ILE A 286 20.68 13.96 -4.43
CA ILE A 286 19.72 14.42 -3.41
C ILE A 286 18.53 13.45 -3.35
N LEU A 287 18.01 13.03 -4.49
CA LEU A 287 16.92 12.05 -4.56
C LEU A 287 17.36 10.70 -3.95
N ALA A 288 18.54 10.21 -4.31
CA ALA A 288 19.12 8.98 -3.78
C ALA A 288 19.18 8.97 -2.25
N VAL A 289 19.78 10.00 -1.66
CA VAL A 289 19.94 10.11 -0.21
C VAL A 289 18.56 10.19 0.48
N THR A 290 17.68 11.06 0.01
CA THR A 290 16.40 11.29 0.65
C THR A 290 15.46 10.09 0.54
N VAL A 291 15.40 9.42 -0.61
CA VAL A 291 14.60 8.19 -0.81
C VAL A 291 15.17 7.04 0.01
N THR A 292 16.50 6.84 0.01
CA THR A 292 17.13 5.76 0.80
C THR A 292 16.82 5.91 2.28
N LEU A 293 16.91 7.11 2.83
CA LEU A 293 16.61 7.36 4.24
C LEU A 293 15.12 7.21 4.57
N ALA A 294 14.23 7.62 3.68
CA ALA A 294 12.79 7.40 3.82
C ALA A 294 12.45 5.90 3.78
N CYS A 295 13.02 5.17 2.84
CA CYS A 295 12.85 3.71 2.72
C CYS A 295 13.42 2.95 3.91
N LEU A 296 14.60 3.37 4.41
CA LEU A 296 15.23 2.78 5.60
C LEU A 296 14.31 2.91 6.82
N LYS A 297 13.76 4.11 7.05
CA LYS A 297 12.80 4.34 8.15
C LYS A 297 11.58 3.45 8.02
N THR A 298 10.99 3.35 6.81
CA THR A 298 9.83 2.50 6.56
C THR A 298 10.14 1.03 6.81
N ALA A 299 11.27 0.53 6.30
CA ALA A 299 11.70 -0.85 6.50
C ALA A 299 11.90 -1.19 7.99
N ILE A 300 12.51 -0.30 8.78
CA ILE A 300 12.68 -0.48 10.23
C ILE A 300 11.32 -0.57 10.93
N GLY A 301 10.40 0.34 10.60
CA GLY A 301 9.04 0.33 11.15
C GLY A 301 8.29 -0.95 10.84
N LEU A 302 8.37 -1.43 9.60
CA LEU A 302 7.70 -2.67 9.17
C LEU A 302 8.32 -3.92 9.82
N VAL A 303 9.66 -4.04 9.89
CA VAL A 303 10.32 -5.16 10.59
C VAL A 303 9.89 -5.20 12.04
N THR A 304 9.87 -4.05 12.71
CA THR A 304 9.44 -3.94 14.11
C THR A 304 7.99 -4.37 14.28
N SER A 305 7.07 -3.84 13.49
CA SER A 305 5.64 -4.17 13.56
C SER A 305 5.37 -5.64 13.25
N CYS A 306 6.03 -6.20 12.24
CA CYS A 306 5.90 -7.62 11.90
C CYS A 306 6.43 -8.52 13.04
N ALA A 307 7.59 -8.20 13.61
CA ALA A 307 8.17 -8.99 14.71
C ALA A 307 7.29 -8.94 15.97
N GLU A 308 6.68 -7.79 16.26
CA GLU A 308 5.76 -7.65 17.40
C GLU A 308 4.50 -8.46 17.21
N ILE A 309 3.82 -8.36 16.08
CA ILE A 309 2.56 -9.09 15.84
C ILE A 309 2.78 -10.61 15.78
N PHE A 310 3.87 -11.07 15.15
CA PHE A 310 4.16 -12.50 15.08
C PHE A 310 4.52 -13.08 16.44
N ARG A 311 5.16 -12.31 17.32
CA ARG A 311 5.35 -12.71 18.73
C ARG A 311 4.02 -12.86 19.47
N VAL A 312 3.03 -12.00 19.18
CA VAL A 312 1.70 -12.07 19.79
C VAL A 312 0.90 -13.24 19.21
N LEU A 313 0.92 -13.44 17.88
CA LEU A 313 0.21 -14.53 17.23
C LEU A 313 0.76 -15.92 17.59
N PHE A 314 2.08 -16.01 17.76
CA PHE A 314 2.79 -17.27 18.03
C PHE A 314 3.68 -17.18 19.28
N PRO A 315 3.10 -17.04 20.49
CA PRO A 315 3.85 -16.75 21.70
C PRO A 315 4.82 -17.86 22.13
N LYS A 316 4.61 -19.09 21.61
CA LYS A 316 5.48 -20.25 21.87
C LYS A 316 6.55 -20.48 20.81
N SER A 317 6.64 -19.63 19.77
CA SER A 317 7.55 -19.81 18.65
C SER A 317 8.92 -19.17 18.91
N MET A 318 9.08 -17.93 18.54
CA MET A 318 10.36 -17.21 18.56
C MET A 318 10.25 -15.89 19.34
N SER A 319 11.40 -15.44 19.85
CA SER A 319 11.49 -14.12 20.48
C SER A 319 11.34 -13.00 19.43
N TYR A 320 11.02 -11.78 19.88
CA TYR A 320 11.02 -10.59 19.03
C TYR A 320 12.30 -10.44 18.20
N LYS A 321 13.47 -10.63 18.85
CA LYS A 321 14.77 -10.53 18.18
C LYS A 321 14.92 -11.57 17.06
N ALA A 322 14.49 -12.81 17.31
CA ALA A 322 14.58 -13.87 16.33
C ALA A 322 13.65 -13.60 15.14
N TRP A 323 12.42 -13.13 15.36
CA TRP A 323 11.52 -12.71 14.29
C TRP A 323 12.08 -11.55 13.48
N ALA A 324 12.63 -10.52 14.13
CA ALA A 324 13.26 -9.39 13.43
C ALA A 324 14.42 -9.83 12.53
N ILE A 325 15.27 -10.77 13.01
CA ILE A 325 16.36 -11.35 12.22
C ILE A 325 15.80 -12.12 11.02
N VAL A 326 14.83 -13.02 11.24
CA VAL A 326 14.23 -13.83 10.17
C VAL A 326 13.62 -12.94 9.10
N PHE A 327 12.83 -11.93 9.48
CA PHE A 327 12.21 -11.03 8.52
C PHE A 327 13.23 -10.18 7.77
N SER A 328 14.28 -9.72 8.42
CA SER A 328 15.36 -8.97 7.75
C SER A 328 16.12 -9.85 6.75
N VAL A 329 16.44 -11.10 7.11
CA VAL A 329 17.15 -12.05 6.23
C VAL A 329 16.27 -12.44 5.04
N VAL A 330 15.00 -12.78 5.25
CA VAL A 330 14.08 -13.08 4.15
C VAL A 330 13.95 -11.90 3.20
N SER A 331 13.78 -10.69 3.74
CA SER A 331 13.69 -9.47 2.93
C SER A 331 14.98 -9.19 2.14
N LEU A 332 16.15 -9.44 2.74
CA LEU A 332 17.45 -9.32 2.07
C LEU A 332 17.53 -10.27 0.86
N LEU A 333 17.15 -11.53 1.04
CA LEU A 333 17.18 -12.52 -0.05
C LEU A 333 16.24 -12.12 -1.19
N ILE A 334 15.01 -11.68 -0.86
CA ILE A 334 14.01 -11.25 -1.85
C ILE A 334 14.45 -9.96 -2.56
N THR A 335 15.12 -9.03 -1.87
CA THR A 335 15.62 -7.78 -2.49
C THR A 335 16.50 -8.04 -3.70
N ASN A 336 17.32 -9.12 -3.65
CA ASN A 336 18.25 -9.48 -4.72
C ASN A 336 17.58 -10.02 -6.00
N VAL A 337 16.27 -10.21 -5.98
CA VAL A 337 15.49 -10.51 -7.20
C VAL A 337 15.32 -9.24 -8.07
N GLY A 338 15.43 -8.06 -7.46
CA GLY A 338 15.29 -6.77 -8.14
C GLY A 338 13.89 -6.16 -8.04
N LEU A 339 13.81 -4.82 -8.22
CA LEU A 339 12.58 -4.06 -8.00
C LEU A 339 11.42 -4.49 -8.90
N THR A 340 11.69 -4.64 -10.20
CA THR A 340 10.67 -4.99 -11.20
C THR A 340 10.02 -6.34 -10.88
N GLN A 341 10.81 -7.35 -10.57
CA GLN A 341 10.33 -8.69 -10.23
C GLN A 341 9.56 -8.70 -8.90
N ILE A 342 10.02 -7.95 -7.89
CA ILE A 342 9.28 -7.80 -6.62
C ILE A 342 7.89 -7.23 -6.88
N ILE A 343 7.78 -6.22 -7.75
CA ILE A 343 6.49 -5.63 -8.13
C ILE A 343 5.63 -6.69 -8.83
N GLU A 344 6.16 -7.36 -9.85
CA GLU A 344 5.46 -8.38 -10.64
C GLU A 344 4.89 -9.51 -9.76
N TYR A 345 5.70 -10.06 -8.85
CA TYR A 345 5.26 -11.13 -7.95
C TYR A 345 4.32 -10.67 -6.84
N SER A 346 4.32 -9.38 -6.49
CA SER A 346 3.39 -8.85 -5.50
C SER A 346 1.97 -8.71 -6.03
N VAL A 347 1.78 -8.42 -7.32
CA VAL A 347 0.47 -8.15 -7.92
C VAL A 347 -0.54 -9.28 -7.69
N PRO A 348 -0.26 -10.57 -7.93
CA PRO A 348 -1.22 -11.65 -7.67
C PRO A 348 -1.67 -11.71 -6.21
N VAL A 349 -0.74 -11.51 -5.27
CA VAL A 349 -1.04 -11.51 -3.83
C VAL A 349 -1.89 -10.31 -3.44
N LEU A 350 -1.65 -9.16 -4.03
CA LEU A 350 -2.46 -7.97 -3.82
C LEU A 350 -3.87 -8.14 -4.41
N MET A 351 -3.99 -8.69 -5.61
CA MET A 351 -5.29 -9.00 -6.21
C MET A 351 -6.12 -9.98 -5.37
N PHE A 352 -5.46 -10.85 -4.61
CA PHE A 352 -6.12 -11.74 -3.63
C PHE A 352 -6.50 -11.00 -2.33
N LEU A 353 -5.59 -10.22 -1.76
CA LEU A 353 -5.79 -9.63 -0.43
C LEU A 353 -6.69 -8.39 -0.44
N TYR A 354 -6.64 -7.56 -1.49
CA TYR A 354 -7.40 -6.30 -1.52
C TYR A 354 -8.91 -6.48 -1.47
N PRO A 355 -9.55 -7.41 -2.23
CA PRO A 355 -10.98 -7.68 -2.07
C PRO A 355 -11.37 -8.03 -0.64
N LEU A 356 -10.58 -8.91 0.02
CA LEU A 356 -10.81 -9.30 1.41
C LEU A 356 -10.59 -8.14 2.38
N THR A 357 -9.60 -7.31 2.12
CA THR A 357 -9.29 -6.12 2.91
C THR A 357 -10.42 -5.10 2.83
N ILE A 358 -10.85 -4.77 1.62
CA ILE A 358 -11.92 -3.79 1.36
C ILE A 358 -13.23 -4.24 2.01
N THR A 359 -13.61 -5.51 1.80
CA THR A 359 -14.84 -6.04 2.40
C THR A 359 -14.77 -6.07 3.92
N LEU A 360 -13.64 -6.44 4.53
CA LEU A 360 -13.45 -6.39 5.97
C LEU A 360 -13.54 -4.97 6.53
N MET A 361 -12.92 -3.99 5.85
CA MET A 361 -13.02 -2.57 6.21
C MET A 361 -14.47 -2.07 6.18
N LEU A 362 -15.19 -2.34 5.09
CA LEU A 362 -16.57 -1.92 4.93
C LEU A 362 -17.50 -2.59 5.94
N LEU A 363 -17.36 -3.90 6.16
CA LEU A 363 -18.13 -4.62 7.16
C LEU A 363 -17.83 -4.10 8.58
N SER A 364 -16.59 -3.72 8.87
CA SER A 364 -16.22 -3.17 10.16
C SER A 364 -16.73 -1.74 10.36
N LEU A 365 -16.73 -0.93 9.29
CA LEU A 365 -17.22 0.44 9.30
C LEU A 365 -18.75 0.50 9.48
N PHE A 366 -19.47 -0.33 8.74
CA PHE A 366 -20.93 -0.37 8.74
C PHE A 366 -21.53 -1.44 9.67
N GLY A 367 -20.69 -2.16 10.43
CA GLY A 367 -21.09 -3.28 11.27
C GLY A 367 -22.16 -2.93 12.32
N HIS A 368 -22.19 -1.68 12.77
CA HIS A 368 -23.17 -1.20 13.74
C HIS A 368 -24.62 -1.26 13.23
N PHE A 369 -24.87 -1.21 11.90
CA PHE A 369 -26.20 -1.35 11.32
C PHE A 369 -26.76 -2.78 11.40
N PHE A 370 -25.88 -3.76 11.59
CA PHE A 370 -26.29 -5.17 11.68
C PHE A 370 -25.69 -5.86 12.93
N ASP A 371 -25.41 -5.09 13.99
CA ASP A 371 -24.91 -5.56 15.29
C ASP A 371 -23.64 -6.42 15.18
N TYR A 372 -22.81 -6.17 14.18
CA TYR A 372 -21.62 -6.99 13.85
C TYR A 372 -21.93 -8.49 13.74
N ASP A 373 -23.13 -8.85 13.22
CA ASP A 373 -23.56 -10.25 13.12
C ASP A 373 -22.58 -11.08 12.31
N LYS A 374 -22.10 -12.16 12.92
CA LYS A 374 -21.09 -13.07 12.36
C LYS A 374 -21.53 -13.71 11.03
N ARG A 375 -22.83 -13.95 10.83
CA ARG A 375 -23.36 -14.55 9.59
C ARG A 375 -23.11 -13.63 8.39
N VAL A 376 -23.28 -12.31 8.58
CA VAL A 376 -22.98 -11.33 7.53
C VAL A 376 -21.49 -11.32 7.20
N PHE A 377 -20.62 -11.28 8.23
CA PHE A 377 -19.17 -11.34 8.03
C PHE A 377 -18.73 -12.59 7.28
N ILE A 378 -19.20 -13.77 7.70
CA ILE A 378 -18.84 -15.05 7.06
C ILE A 378 -19.33 -15.08 5.61
N SER A 379 -20.60 -14.75 5.37
CA SER A 379 -21.18 -14.82 4.03
C SER A 379 -20.43 -13.93 3.06
N VAL A 380 -20.23 -12.64 3.36
CA VAL A 380 -19.45 -11.75 2.49
C VAL A 380 -18.04 -12.26 2.27
N THR A 381 -17.35 -12.68 3.33
CA THR A 381 -15.97 -13.15 3.22
C THR A 381 -15.85 -14.41 2.34
N VAL A 382 -16.74 -15.38 2.48
CA VAL A 382 -16.71 -16.63 1.68
C VAL A 382 -16.91 -16.33 0.20
N PHE A 383 -17.89 -15.51 -0.15
CA PHE A 383 -18.14 -15.14 -1.54
C PHE A 383 -17.01 -14.29 -2.12
N THR A 384 -16.47 -13.35 -1.34
CA THR A 384 -15.32 -12.54 -1.77
C THR A 384 -14.07 -13.39 -1.92
N LEU A 385 -13.82 -14.36 -1.02
CA LEU A 385 -12.68 -15.24 -1.08
C LEU A 385 -12.65 -16.07 -2.37
N ALA A 386 -13.82 -16.60 -2.78
CA ALA A 386 -13.93 -17.34 -4.03
C ALA A 386 -13.53 -16.46 -5.23
N ALA A 387 -14.02 -15.22 -5.29
CA ALA A 387 -13.65 -14.28 -6.34
C ALA A 387 -12.17 -13.87 -6.27
N ALA A 388 -11.64 -13.61 -5.08
CA ALA A 388 -10.25 -13.22 -4.87
C ALA A 388 -9.27 -14.30 -5.34
N VAL A 389 -9.63 -15.58 -5.20
CA VAL A 389 -8.83 -16.69 -5.77
C VAL A 389 -8.80 -16.63 -7.30
N LEU A 390 -9.92 -16.31 -7.95
CA LEU A 390 -9.97 -16.15 -9.42
C LEU A 390 -9.13 -14.94 -9.86
N ASP A 391 -9.21 -13.82 -9.17
CA ASP A 391 -8.42 -12.63 -9.46
C ASP A 391 -6.90 -12.90 -9.27
N LEU A 392 -6.52 -13.67 -8.23
CA LEU A 392 -5.15 -14.13 -8.03
C LEU A 392 -4.66 -14.96 -9.24
N LEU A 393 -5.45 -15.97 -9.67
CA LEU A 393 -5.08 -16.82 -10.81
C LEU A 393 -4.94 -16.01 -12.10
N ALA A 394 -5.80 -15.02 -12.32
CA ALA A 394 -5.73 -14.15 -13.48
C ALA A 394 -4.50 -13.24 -13.48
N ALA A 395 -4.05 -12.83 -12.31
CA ALA A 395 -2.92 -11.92 -12.12
C ALA A 395 -1.56 -12.63 -12.08
N LEU A 396 -1.51 -13.96 -12.05
CA LEU A 396 -0.25 -14.71 -12.08
C LEU A 396 0.56 -14.40 -13.34
N PRO A 397 1.89 -14.33 -13.27
CA PRO A 397 2.77 -14.24 -14.44
C PRO A 397 2.50 -15.36 -15.45
N ASP A 398 2.71 -15.08 -16.74
CA ASP A 398 2.40 -16.05 -17.83
C ASP A 398 3.03 -17.41 -17.63
N GLY A 399 4.28 -17.48 -17.19
CA GLY A 399 4.97 -18.73 -16.89
C GLY A 399 4.29 -19.54 -15.79
N ALA A 400 3.83 -18.89 -14.73
CA ALA A 400 3.13 -19.55 -13.63
C ALA A 400 1.74 -20.04 -14.07
N ARG A 401 1.00 -19.24 -14.86
CA ARG A 401 -0.29 -19.66 -15.43
C ARG A 401 -0.16 -20.84 -16.39
N ALA A 402 0.90 -20.86 -17.20
CA ALA A 402 1.19 -21.98 -18.10
C ALA A 402 1.53 -23.25 -17.32
N PHE A 403 2.37 -23.13 -16.28
CA PHE A 403 2.73 -24.26 -15.41
C PHE A 403 1.51 -24.86 -14.68
N LEU A 404 0.61 -24.02 -14.19
CA LEU A 404 -0.62 -24.45 -13.52
C LEU A 404 -1.74 -24.87 -14.49
N HIS A 405 -1.52 -24.77 -15.81
CA HIS A 405 -2.51 -25.08 -16.86
C HIS A 405 -3.84 -24.29 -16.73
N VAL A 406 -3.80 -23.07 -16.16
CA VAL A 406 -5.00 -22.27 -15.90
C VAL A 406 -5.32 -21.23 -16.98
N ASN A 407 -4.53 -21.12 -18.06
CA ASN A 407 -4.73 -20.13 -19.11
C ASN A 407 -6.13 -20.20 -19.75
N GLY A 408 -6.58 -21.41 -20.12
CA GLY A 408 -7.91 -21.63 -20.71
C GLY A 408 -9.05 -21.26 -19.74
N PHE A 409 -8.89 -21.59 -18.47
CA PHE A 409 -9.84 -21.24 -17.42
C PHE A 409 -9.92 -19.71 -17.22
N VAL A 410 -8.78 -19.02 -17.16
CA VAL A 410 -8.71 -17.56 -17.03
C VAL A 410 -9.33 -16.88 -18.26
N ALA A 411 -9.08 -17.40 -19.49
CA ALA A 411 -9.70 -16.89 -20.71
C ALA A 411 -11.23 -17.02 -20.64
N PHE A 412 -11.74 -18.20 -20.28
CA PHE A 412 -13.17 -18.42 -20.06
C PHE A 412 -13.76 -17.45 -19.03
N CYS A 413 -13.08 -17.21 -17.89
CA CYS A 413 -13.54 -16.26 -16.89
C CYS A 413 -13.60 -14.82 -17.44
N LYS A 414 -12.60 -14.40 -18.25
CA LYS A 414 -12.57 -13.07 -18.88
C LYS A 414 -13.74 -12.83 -19.83
N GLU A 415 -14.17 -13.86 -20.55
CA GLU A 415 -15.29 -13.79 -21.51
C GLU A 415 -16.65 -13.89 -20.82
N SER A 416 -16.76 -14.73 -19.78
CA SER A 416 -18.04 -15.09 -19.17
C SER A 416 -18.41 -14.28 -17.94
N LEU A 417 -17.42 -13.76 -17.18
CA LEU A 417 -17.69 -13.09 -15.92
C LEU A 417 -17.66 -11.56 -16.08
N PRO A 418 -18.71 -10.85 -15.68
CA PRO A 418 -18.76 -9.39 -15.78
C PRO A 418 -17.70 -8.77 -14.85
N LEU A 419 -17.09 -7.67 -15.28
CA LEU A 419 -16.04 -6.93 -14.57
C LEU A 419 -14.72 -7.71 -14.36
N PHE A 420 -14.62 -8.99 -14.74
CA PHE A 420 -13.42 -9.79 -14.54
C PHE A 420 -12.25 -9.28 -15.38
N GLY A 421 -12.50 -8.87 -16.62
CA GLY A 421 -11.48 -8.31 -17.51
C GLY A 421 -10.83 -7.01 -16.99
N ILE A 422 -11.49 -6.30 -16.08
CA ILE A 422 -10.98 -5.08 -15.45
C ILE A 422 -10.60 -5.27 -13.96
N GLY A 423 -10.53 -6.53 -13.48
CA GLY A 423 -10.07 -6.88 -12.12
C GLY A 423 -11.02 -6.47 -10.99
N LEU A 424 -12.31 -6.25 -11.27
CA LEU A 424 -13.32 -5.83 -10.30
C LEU A 424 -14.45 -6.84 -10.12
N PHE A 425 -14.27 -8.08 -10.58
CA PHE A 425 -15.27 -9.14 -10.48
C PHE A 425 -15.72 -9.40 -9.04
N TRP A 426 -14.82 -9.31 -8.08
CA TRP A 426 -15.10 -9.57 -6.66
C TRP A 426 -16.25 -8.75 -6.07
N LEU A 427 -16.57 -7.60 -6.67
CA LEU A 427 -17.68 -6.75 -6.21
C LEU A 427 -19.02 -7.48 -6.26
N ILE A 428 -19.28 -8.25 -7.32
CA ILE A 428 -20.54 -8.96 -7.52
C ILE A 428 -20.75 -10.06 -6.47
N PRO A 429 -19.80 -11.00 -6.27
CA PRO A 429 -19.88 -11.96 -5.17
C PRO A 429 -19.95 -11.33 -3.79
N ALA A 430 -19.21 -10.23 -3.53
CA ALA A 430 -19.28 -9.54 -2.25
C ALA A 430 -20.70 -9.01 -1.94
N VAL A 431 -21.36 -8.39 -2.92
CA VAL A 431 -22.75 -7.92 -2.80
C VAL A 431 -23.71 -9.10 -2.62
N ALA A 432 -23.55 -10.17 -3.40
CA ALA A 432 -24.36 -11.39 -3.23
C ALA A 432 -24.18 -11.98 -1.81
N GLY A 433 -22.95 -12.05 -1.32
CA GLY A 433 -22.64 -12.48 0.04
C GLY A 433 -23.29 -11.58 1.11
N LEU A 434 -23.34 -10.26 0.87
CA LEU A 434 -24.02 -9.32 1.77
C LEU A 434 -25.53 -9.59 1.83
N VAL A 435 -26.19 -9.74 0.69
CA VAL A 435 -27.63 -10.07 0.62
C VAL A 435 -27.94 -11.37 1.33
N ILE A 436 -27.17 -12.44 1.05
CA ILE A 436 -27.33 -13.74 1.68
C ILE A 436 -27.09 -13.63 3.20
N GLY A 437 -26.07 -12.89 3.63
CA GLY A 437 -25.77 -12.65 5.04
C GLY A 437 -26.93 -11.99 5.78
N PHE A 438 -27.61 -11.00 5.18
CA PHE A 438 -28.81 -10.39 5.76
C PHE A 438 -29.99 -11.34 5.82
N ILE A 439 -30.20 -12.18 4.81
CA ILE A 439 -31.24 -13.21 4.82
C ILE A 439 -31.00 -14.20 5.96
N LEU A 440 -29.77 -14.70 6.12
CA LEU A 440 -29.40 -15.63 7.20
C LEU A 440 -29.55 -15.00 8.59
N ARG A 441 -29.24 -13.70 8.73
CA ARG A 441 -29.48 -12.95 9.97
C ARG A 441 -30.96 -12.87 10.30
N ALA A 442 -31.79 -12.52 9.31
CA ALA A 442 -33.24 -12.42 9.49
C ALA A 442 -33.89 -13.76 9.86
N ALA A 443 -33.49 -14.86 9.19
CA ALA A 443 -33.94 -16.21 9.50
C ALA A 443 -33.52 -16.66 10.92
N GLY A 444 -32.31 -16.32 11.34
CA GLY A 444 -31.84 -16.66 12.69
C GLY A 444 -32.53 -15.88 13.82
N LYS A 445 -32.97 -14.63 13.58
CA LYS A 445 -33.78 -13.89 14.56
C LYS A 445 -35.17 -14.49 14.75
N LYS A 446 -35.80 -15.04 13.67
CA LYS A 446 -37.08 -15.73 13.76
C LYS A 446 -37.00 -17.08 14.49
N ALA A 447 -35.88 -17.76 14.50
CA ALA A 447 -35.70 -19.03 15.17
C ALA A 447 -35.45 -18.90 16.70
N THR A 448 -35.12 -17.69 17.16
CA THR A 448 -34.84 -17.39 18.58
C THR A 448 -35.97 -16.56 19.23
N ALA A 449 -36.97 -16.10 18.50
CA ALA A 449 -38.22 -15.47 18.97
C ALA A 449 -39.34 -16.48 19.01
#